data_2cd628bcdb91c505b23ee13a3d06f42a
#
_entry.id   2cd628bcdb91c505b23ee13a3d06f42a
#
_cell.length_a   1.000
_cell.length_b   1.000
_cell.length_c   1.000
_cell.angle_alpha   90.00
_cell.angle_beta   90.00
_cell.angle_gamma   90.00
#
_symmetry.space_group_name_H-M   'P 1'
#
loop_
_entity.id
_entity.type
_entity.pdbx_description
1 polymer ?
#
loop_
_entity_poly.entity_id
_entity_poly.type
_entity_poly.pdbx_seq_one_letter_code
_entity_poly.pdbx_strand_id
1 'polypeptide(L)'
;MKKIFILFLISHFSFLISPVFAATPTPQDVTAEIRDQLITNIASRVAQLKLVEKRGIIGKVSDVTNTQITITDLQNNTRFVDVDELTKFSSPNAKGAFGISDITKDATVGILGLYNKESRRILARFVNVITIPIIIHGGVSAIDSENFSLNIATEEGKQMTADVENLTRTYSYTQKDGYIRSGFSKIKVNFNIIVIGVLDKKDAGRLTATRIIFFPEIPSSPKVNTSLEKVQK
;
A
#
# COMPACT_ATOMS: atom_id res chain seq x y z
N MET A 1 110.52 28.46 8.70
CA MET A 1 110.00 29.60 9.31
C MET A 1 109.10 30.30 8.29
N LYS A 2 107.94 29.89 8.13
CA LYS A 2 106.94 30.55 7.21
C LYS A 2 105.64 30.68 7.93
N LYS A 3 105.24 31.93 8.20
CA LYS A 3 103.97 32.33 8.79
C LYS A 3 102.93 32.23 7.70
N ILE A 4 101.95 31.38 7.86
CA ILE A 4 100.79 31.29 7.02
C ILE A 4 99.67 32.14 7.66
N PHE A 5 99.29 33.19 6.91
CA PHE A 5 98.16 34.07 7.23
C PHE A 5 96.88 33.40 6.73
N ILE A 6 96.01 32.97 7.61
CA ILE A 6 94.70 32.47 7.27
C ILE A 6 93.72 33.61 7.35
N LEU A 7 93.31 34.05 6.17
CA LEU A 7 92.26 35.06 6.01
C LEU A 7 90.89 34.39 6.25
N PHE A 8 90.23 34.78 7.33
CA PHE A 8 88.91 34.30 7.66
C PHE A 8 87.87 35.15 6.90
N LEU A 9 87.30 34.54 5.83
CA LEU A 9 86.24 35.19 5.04
C LEU A 9 84.92 34.90 5.77
N ILE A 10 84.41 35.89 6.51
CA ILE A 10 83.08 35.81 7.14
C ILE A 10 82.08 36.11 6.08
N SER A 11 81.47 35.08 5.52
CA SER A 11 80.34 35.17 4.62
C SER A 11 79.07 35.51 5.45
N HIS A 12 78.59 36.69 5.28
CA HIS A 12 77.31 37.12 5.86
C HIS A 12 76.19 36.49 5.03
N PHE A 13 75.67 35.37 5.57
CA PHE A 13 74.46 34.76 5.09
C PHE A 13 73.27 35.49 5.72
N SER A 14 72.80 36.55 5.07
CA SER A 14 71.59 37.23 5.45
C SER A 14 70.39 36.32 5.17
N PHE A 15 69.91 35.61 6.16
CA PHE A 15 68.65 34.85 6.10
C PHE A 15 67.51 35.86 6.08
N LEU A 16 66.98 36.17 4.90
CA LEU A 16 65.69 36.88 4.73
C LEU A 16 64.58 35.94 5.23
N ILE A 17 64.26 36.03 6.52
CA ILE A 17 63.04 35.48 7.11
C ILE A 17 61.91 36.40 6.63
N SER A 18 61.27 36.04 5.51
CA SER A 18 59.98 36.63 5.17
C SER A 18 58.96 36.11 6.18
N PRO A 19 58.24 36.97 6.91
CA PRO A 19 57.15 36.54 7.73
C PRO A 19 56.04 36.00 6.80
N VAL A 20 55.90 34.70 6.73
CA VAL A 20 54.71 34.09 6.19
C VAL A 20 53.60 34.45 7.15
N PHE A 21 52.85 35.49 6.86
CA PHE A 21 51.56 35.70 7.50
C PHE A 21 50.67 34.57 7.05
N ALA A 22 50.62 33.49 7.82
CA ALA A 22 49.54 32.56 7.73
C ALA A 22 48.26 33.34 7.98
N ALA A 23 47.48 33.61 6.95
CA ALA A 23 46.16 34.18 7.10
C ALA A 23 45.34 33.19 7.94
N THR A 24 45.25 33.46 9.24
CA THR A 24 44.33 32.76 10.13
C THR A 24 42.94 33.16 9.58
N PRO A 25 42.09 32.20 9.18
CA PRO A 25 40.74 32.54 8.74
C PRO A 25 40.07 33.33 9.87
N THR A 26 39.59 34.49 9.53
CA THR A 26 38.85 35.32 10.48
C THR A 26 37.63 34.54 10.97
N PRO A 27 37.21 34.64 12.23
CA PRO A 27 36.03 33.96 12.77
C PRO A 27 34.77 34.18 11.91
N GLN A 28 34.72 35.28 11.13
CA GLN A 28 33.65 35.61 10.21
C GLN A 28 33.59 34.65 9.00
N ASP A 29 34.75 34.26 8.44
CA ASP A 29 34.80 33.37 7.26
C ASP A 29 34.39 31.96 7.62
N VAL A 30 34.82 31.44 8.77
CA VAL A 30 34.41 30.13 9.28
C VAL A 30 32.91 30.08 9.55
N THR A 31 32.32 31.17 10.03
CA THR A 31 30.89 31.28 10.27
C THR A 31 30.10 31.32 8.96
N ALA A 32 30.61 31.96 7.93
CA ALA A 32 29.99 32.03 6.61
C ALA A 32 30.00 30.66 5.91
N GLU A 33 31.13 29.94 5.93
CA GLU A 33 31.22 28.58 5.38
C GLU A 33 30.29 27.58 6.08
N ILE A 34 30.23 27.61 7.41
CA ILE A 34 29.31 26.74 8.17
C ILE A 34 27.86 27.07 7.81
N ARG A 35 27.55 28.35 7.69
CA ARG A 35 26.20 28.81 7.30
C ARG A 35 25.82 28.33 5.91
N ASP A 36 26.71 28.44 4.93
CA ASP A 36 26.46 28.01 3.54
C ASP A 36 26.35 26.48 3.45
N GLN A 37 27.16 25.74 4.18
CA GLN A 37 27.02 24.28 4.29
C GLN A 37 25.69 23.88 4.92
N LEU A 38 25.25 24.59 5.97
CA LEU A 38 23.97 24.35 6.61
C LEU A 38 22.80 24.62 5.68
N ILE A 39 22.83 25.75 4.96
CA ILE A 39 21.81 26.10 3.97
C ILE A 39 21.76 25.06 2.86
N THR A 40 22.90 24.62 2.34
CA THR A 40 22.99 23.61 1.30
C THR A 40 22.44 22.26 1.78
N ASN A 41 22.76 21.85 3.01
CA ASN A 41 22.25 20.64 3.62
C ASN A 41 20.73 20.69 3.86
N ILE A 42 20.23 21.85 4.33
CA ILE A 42 18.79 22.06 4.51
C ILE A 42 18.07 22.04 3.16
N ALA A 43 18.60 22.73 2.14
CA ALA A 43 18.03 22.76 0.80
C ALA A 43 17.98 21.35 0.17
N SER A 44 19.06 20.58 0.33
CA SER A 44 19.12 19.17 -0.12
C SER A 44 18.10 18.30 0.58
N ARG A 45 17.93 18.43 1.90
CA ARG A 45 16.91 17.70 2.66
C ARG A 45 15.49 18.09 2.27
N VAL A 46 15.23 19.39 2.06
CA VAL A 46 13.92 19.87 1.59
C VAL A 46 13.62 19.36 0.18
N ALA A 47 14.63 19.31 -0.71
CA ALA A 47 14.48 18.72 -2.04
C ALA A 47 14.20 17.21 -1.95
N GLN A 48 14.90 16.46 -1.10
CA GLN A 48 14.64 15.05 -0.85
C GLN A 48 13.24 14.81 -0.29
N LEU A 49 12.76 15.63 0.64
CA LEU A 49 11.40 15.54 1.19
C LEU A 49 10.32 15.78 0.12
N LYS A 50 10.58 16.62 -0.88
CA LYS A 50 9.67 16.81 -2.02
C LYS A 50 9.67 15.64 -3.01
N LEU A 51 10.75 14.87 -3.07
CA LEU A 51 10.87 13.68 -3.90
C LEU A 51 10.19 12.45 -3.26
N VAL A 52 9.98 12.49 -1.94
CA VAL A 52 9.40 11.38 -1.19
C VAL A 52 8.04 11.78 -0.64
N GLU A 53 7.04 10.96 -0.87
CA GLU A 53 5.68 11.14 -0.35
C GLU A 53 5.15 9.87 0.29
N LYS A 54 4.26 10.02 1.27
CA LYS A 54 3.51 8.89 1.82
C LYS A 54 2.50 8.41 0.80
N ARG A 55 2.53 7.13 0.48
CA ARG A 55 1.62 6.53 -0.50
C ARG A 55 1.13 5.17 -0.03
N GLY A 56 -0.14 4.90 -0.32
CA GLY A 56 -0.75 3.58 -0.24
C GLY A 56 -0.96 3.01 -1.63
N ILE A 57 -0.79 1.70 -1.76
CA ILE A 57 -1.03 0.98 -3.00
C ILE A 57 -1.62 -0.39 -2.68
N ILE A 58 -2.51 -0.85 -3.55
CA ILE A 58 -3.05 -2.21 -3.53
C ILE A 58 -2.65 -2.89 -4.83
N GLY A 59 -2.22 -4.14 -4.75
CA GLY A 59 -1.88 -4.91 -5.93
C GLY A 59 -1.75 -6.39 -5.65
N LYS A 60 -1.66 -7.15 -6.74
CA LYS A 60 -1.42 -8.59 -6.73
C LYS A 60 0.07 -8.85 -6.81
N VAL A 61 0.58 -9.71 -5.95
CA VAL A 61 2.00 -10.07 -5.90
C VAL A 61 2.35 -10.89 -7.14
N SER A 62 3.31 -10.43 -7.91
CA SER A 62 3.87 -11.14 -9.07
C SER A 62 5.17 -11.85 -8.74
N ASP A 63 5.98 -11.27 -7.86
CA ASP A 63 7.25 -11.84 -7.43
C ASP A 63 7.65 -11.35 -6.03
N VAL A 64 8.42 -12.16 -5.28
CA VAL A 64 8.91 -11.84 -3.93
C VAL A 64 10.35 -12.29 -3.79
N THR A 65 11.19 -11.39 -3.32
CA THR A 65 12.57 -11.67 -2.88
C THR A 65 12.74 -11.29 -1.41
N ASN A 66 13.90 -11.52 -0.83
CA ASN A 66 14.14 -11.20 0.58
C ASN A 66 14.03 -9.70 0.91
N THR A 67 14.21 -8.82 -0.08
CA THR A 67 14.27 -7.36 0.11
C THR A 67 13.29 -6.58 -0.76
N GLN A 68 12.52 -7.28 -1.61
CA GLN A 68 11.65 -6.63 -2.58
C GLN A 68 10.40 -7.47 -2.86
N ILE A 69 9.28 -6.79 -3.01
CA ILE A 69 8.03 -7.35 -3.51
C ILE A 69 7.69 -6.64 -4.82
N THR A 70 7.46 -7.41 -5.87
CA THR A 70 6.93 -6.88 -7.13
C THR A 70 5.43 -7.14 -7.16
N ILE A 71 4.64 -6.10 -7.41
CA ILE A 71 3.19 -6.19 -7.51
C ILE A 71 2.67 -5.63 -8.83
N THR A 72 1.52 -6.11 -9.24
CA THR A 72 0.70 -5.51 -10.30
C THR A 72 -0.43 -4.74 -9.61
N ASP A 73 -0.49 -3.43 -9.82
CA ASP A 73 -1.53 -2.58 -9.22
C ASP A 73 -2.89 -2.75 -9.92
N LEU A 74 -3.95 -2.13 -9.39
CA LEU A 74 -5.31 -2.20 -9.94
C LEU A 74 -5.43 -1.62 -11.36
N GLN A 75 -4.43 -0.88 -11.83
CA GLN A 75 -4.35 -0.32 -13.18
C GLN A 75 -3.46 -1.13 -14.11
N ASN A 76 -3.07 -2.36 -13.70
CA ASN A 76 -2.15 -3.25 -14.39
C ASN A 76 -0.72 -2.73 -14.54
N ASN A 77 -0.29 -1.77 -13.74
CA ASN A 77 1.09 -1.35 -13.73
C ASN A 77 1.94 -2.19 -12.76
N THR A 78 3.14 -2.53 -13.19
CA THR A 78 4.13 -3.16 -12.31
C THR A 78 4.71 -2.13 -11.36
N ARG A 79 4.74 -2.45 -10.07
CA ARG A 79 5.32 -1.63 -9.01
C ARG A 79 6.34 -2.41 -8.23
N PHE A 80 7.46 -1.75 -7.94
CA PHE A 80 8.53 -2.30 -7.12
C PHE A 80 8.46 -1.73 -5.72
N VAL A 81 8.43 -2.62 -4.75
CA VAL A 81 8.28 -2.31 -3.33
C VAL A 81 9.50 -2.84 -2.60
N ASP A 82 10.31 -1.95 -2.09
CA ASP A 82 11.45 -2.30 -1.26
C ASP A 82 11.00 -2.49 0.18
N VAL A 83 11.60 -3.46 0.85
CA VAL A 83 11.36 -3.75 2.26
C VAL A 83 12.67 -3.72 3.03
N ASP A 84 12.59 -3.26 4.27
CA ASP A 84 13.71 -3.19 5.21
C ASP A 84 13.29 -3.75 6.58
N GLU A 85 14.18 -3.68 7.56
CA GLU A 85 13.95 -4.16 8.93
C GLU A 85 12.81 -3.43 9.66
N LEU A 86 12.45 -2.23 9.21
CA LEU A 86 11.36 -1.45 9.78
C LEU A 86 10.00 -1.76 9.15
N THR A 87 9.98 -2.58 8.09
CA THR A 87 8.75 -2.98 7.41
C THR A 87 7.97 -3.99 8.27
N LYS A 88 6.73 -3.66 8.55
CA LYS A 88 5.80 -4.52 9.31
C LYS A 88 4.90 -5.29 8.36
N PHE A 89 4.83 -6.58 8.56
CA PHE A 89 3.99 -7.48 7.78
C PHE A 89 2.81 -7.97 8.60
N SER A 90 1.65 -8.16 7.98
CA SER A 90 0.49 -8.77 8.61
C SER A 90 -0.39 -9.51 7.61
N SER A 91 -1.14 -10.47 8.12
CA SER A 91 -2.16 -11.20 7.37
C SER A 91 -3.32 -11.52 8.31
N PRO A 92 -4.59 -11.42 7.87
CA PRO A 92 -5.76 -11.79 8.68
C PRO A 92 -5.74 -13.26 9.13
N ASN A 93 -5.06 -14.11 8.38
CA ASN A 93 -5.02 -15.56 8.63
C ASN A 93 -3.73 -16.00 9.33
N ALA A 94 -2.84 -15.07 9.69
CA ALA A 94 -1.60 -15.41 10.38
C ALA A 94 -1.88 -15.80 11.84
N LYS A 95 -1.42 -16.97 12.25
CA LYS A 95 -1.53 -17.47 13.64
C LYS A 95 -0.29 -17.15 14.49
N GLY A 96 0.68 -16.41 13.94
CA GLY A 96 1.96 -16.11 14.58
C GLY A 96 2.71 -15.01 13.87
N ALA A 97 4.04 -14.99 14.02
CA ALA A 97 4.88 -14.06 13.30
C ALA A 97 4.68 -14.21 11.78
N PHE A 98 4.52 -13.11 11.08
CA PHE A 98 4.31 -13.06 9.64
C PHE A 98 5.34 -12.13 9.02
N GLY A 99 6.04 -12.58 8.00
CA GLY A 99 7.13 -11.87 7.35
C GLY A 99 7.06 -11.92 5.83
N ILE A 100 8.10 -11.42 5.19
CA ILE A 100 8.19 -11.39 3.72
C ILE A 100 8.16 -12.79 3.11
N SER A 101 8.77 -13.78 3.77
CA SER A 101 8.79 -15.18 3.34
C SER A 101 7.42 -15.86 3.30
N ASP A 102 6.45 -15.31 4.03
CA ASP A 102 5.09 -15.84 4.08
C ASP A 102 4.17 -15.27 3.02
N ILE A 103 4.65 -14.25 2.28
CA ILE A 103 3.91 -13.66 1.18
C ILE A 103 4.04 -14.56 -0.04
N THR A 104 2.91 -15.07 -0.52
CA THR A 104 2.85 -15.93 -1.69
C THR A 104 2.59 -15.14 -2.96
N LYS A 105 3.08 -15.67 -4.08
CA LYS A 105 2.69 -15.19 -5.40
C LYS A 105 1.17 -15.25 -5.53
N ASP A 106 0.60 -14.32 -6.28
CA ASP A 106 -0.85 -14.14 -6.49
C ASP A 106 -1.63 -13.65 -5.25
N ALA A 107 -1.00 -13.50 -4.08
CA ALA A 107 -1.63 -12.83 -2.95
C ALA A 107 -1.93 -11.36 -3.28
N THR A 108 -3.06 -10.87 -2.79
CA THR A 108 -3.34 -9.43 -2.85
C THR A 108 -2.80 -8.76 -1.59
N VAL A 109 -2.05 -7.68 -1.78
CA VAL A 109 -1.44 -6.94 -0.68
C VAL A 109 -1.83 -5.47 -0.72
N GLY A 110 -2.06 -4.90 0.46
CA GLY A 110 -2.14 -3.46 0.67
C GLY A 110 -0.83 -2.99 1.29
N ILE A 111 -0.20 -2.01 0.70
CA ILE A 111 1.12 -1.51 1.09
C ILE A 111 1.00 -0.03 1.41
N LEU A 112 1.53 0.37 2.57
CA LEU A 112 1.71 1.76 2.95
C LEU A 112 3.20 2.03 3.12
N GLY A 113 3.69 3.11 2.55
CA GLY A 113 5.11 3.40 2.59
C GLY A 113 5.48 4.78 2.06
N LEU A 114 6.76 4.92 1.79
CA LEU A 114 7.38 6.13 1.24
C LEU A 114 7.66 5.91 -0.24
N TYR A 115 6.93 6.63 -1.09
CA TYR A 115 7.11 6.60 -2.52
C TYR A 115 8.16 7.62 -2.95
N ASN A 116 9.18 7.17 -3.65
CA ASN A 116 10.16 8.04 -4.29
C ASN A 116 9.72 8.33 -5.72
N LYS A 117 9.52 9.61 -6.04
CA LYS A 117 9.02 10.07 -7.36
C LYS A 117 10.03 9.87 -8.48
N GLU A 118 11.30 9.91 -8.16
CA GLU A 118 12.40 9.75 -9.13
C GLU A 118 12.59 8.29 -9.51
N SER A 119 12.83 7.42 -8.51
CA SER A 119 13.01 5.98 -8.75
C SER A 119 11.70 5.23 -9.02
N ARG A 120 10.54 5.84 -8.73
CA ARG A 120 9.21 5.25 -8.80
C ARG A 120 9.04 4.00 -7.93
N ARG A 121 9.84 3.87 -6.89
CA ARG A 121 9.82 2.75 -5.94
C ARG A 121 9.14 3.16 -4.64
N ILE A 122 8.61 2.17 -3.93
CA ILE A 122 7.98 2.36 -2.62
C ILE A 122 8.84 1.64 -1.59
N LEU A 123 9.32 2.37 -0.59
CA LEU A 123 9.89 1.76 0.61
C LEU A 123 8.76 1.49 1.58
N ALA A 124 8.39 0.23 1.74
CA ALA A 124 7.26 -0.18 2.56
C ALA A 124 7.51 0.07 4.05
N ARG A 125 6.46 0.45 4.77
CA ARG A 125 6.39 0.48 6.23
C ARG A 125 5.39 -0.51 6.77
N PHE A 126 4.32 -0.75 5.99
CA PHE A 126 3.32 -1.77 6.31
C PHE A 126 2.97 -2.53 5.03
N VAL A 127 2.99 -3.84 5.13
CA VAL A 127 2.56 -4.76 4.08
C VAL A 127 1.51 -5.69 4.68
N ASN A 128 0.27 -5.56 4.23
CA ASN A 128 -0.84 -6.36 4.72
C ASN A 128 -1.36 -7.24 3.60
N VAL A 129 -1.42 -8.54 3.82
CA VAL A 129 -2.20 -9.43 2.94
C VAL A 129 -3.66 -9.10 3.14
N ILE A 130 -4.35 -8.77 2.06
CA ILE A 130 -5.76 -8.39 2.10
C ILE A 130 -6.58 -9.34 1.23
N THR A 131 -7.85 -9.50 1.59
CA THR A 131 -8.82 -10.19 0.76
C THR A 131 -9.80 -9.14 0.23
N ILE A 132 -9.91 -9.03 -1.09
CA ILE A 132 -10.86 -8.10 -1.70
C ILE A 132 -12.21 -8.79 -1.76
N PRO A 133 -13.27 -8.23 -1.12
CA PRO A 133 -14.59 -8.78 -1.23
C PRO A 133 -15.15 -8.58 -2.65
N ILE A 134 -15.94 -9.55 -3.11
CA ILE A 134 -16.73 -9.41 -4.32
C ILE A 134 -18.15 -8.98 -3.98
N ILE A 135 -18.83 -8.41 -4.96
CA ILE A 135 -20.25 -8.06 -4.89
C ILE A 135 -20.98 -8.94 -5.89
N ILE A 136 -21.96 -9.66 -5.40
CA ILE A 136 -22.89 -10.40 -6.26
C ILE A 136 -24.30 -9.82 -6.13
N HIS A 137 -25.01 -9.81 -7.24
CA HIS A 137 -26.39 -9.38 -7.32
C HIS A 137 -27.23 -10.49 -7.97
N GLY A 138 -28.41 -10.74 -7.45
CA GLY A 138 -29.28 -11.79 -7.97
C GLY A 138 -30.54 -11.99 -7.16
N GLY A 139 -31.24 -13.08 -7.44
CA GLY A 139 -32.43 -13.53 -6.72
C GLY A 139 -32.11 -14.68 -5.78
N VAL A 140 -32.72 -14.71 -4.61
CA VAL A 140 -32.63 -15.86 -3.69
C VAL A 140 -33.41 -17.03 -4.28
N SER A 141 -32.70 -18.10 -4.65
CA SER A 141 -33.29 -19.32 -5.22
C SER A 141 -33.64 -20.37 -4.16
N ALA A 142 -32.84 -20.46 -3.09
CA ALA A 142 -33.10 -21.34 -1.95
C ALA A 142 -32.46 -20.79 -0.67
N ILE A 143 -32.96 -21.23 0.47
CA ILE A 143 -32.46 -20.87 1.80
C ILE A 143 -32.26 -22.15 2.59
N ASP A 144 -31.05 -22.34 3.08
CA ASP A 144 -30.72 -23.39 4.06
C ASP A 144 -30.62 -22.74 5.45
N SER A 145 -31.66 -22.93 6.24
CA SER A 145 -31.74 -22.34 7.59
C SER A 145 -30.90 -23.10 8.61
N GLU A 146 -30.58 -24.38 8.37
CA GLU A 146 -29.77 -25.19 9.27
C GLU A 146 -28.29 -24.81 9.17
N ASN A 147 -27.80 -24.57 7.95
CA ASN A 147 -26.43 -24.20 7.68
C ASN A 147 -26.22 -22.70 7.49
N PHE A 148 -27.26 -21.88 7.69
CA PHE A 148 -27.23 -20.43 7.49
C PHE A 148 -26.64 -20.05 6.13
N SER A 149 -27.13 -20.64 5.06
CA SER A 149 -26.67 -20.36 3.70
C SER A 149 -27.81 -19.98 2.75
N LEU A 150 -27.47 -19.21 1.73
CA LEU A 150 -28.36 -18.74 0.69
C LEU A 150 -27.85 -19.19 -0.68
N ASN A 151 -28.72 -19.77 -1.48
CA ASN A 151 -28.43 -19.99 -2.90
C ASN A 151 -28.97 -18.79 -3.70
N ILE A 152 -28.13 -18.23 -4.53
CA ILE A 152 -28.39 -17.00 -5.26
C ILE A 152 -28.22 -17.27 -6.75
N ALA A 153 -29.28 -17.06 -7.53
CA ALA A 153 -29.19 -17.01 -8.97
C ALA A 153 -28.71 -15.62 -9.37
N THR A 154 -27.48 -15.51 -9.86
CA THR A 154 -26.90 -14.23 -10.28
C THR A 154 -27.49 -13.76 -11.61
N GLU A 155 -27.37 -12.47 -11.92
CA GLU A 155 -27.80 -11.90 -13.20
C GLU A 155 -27.11 -12.56 -14.42
N GLU A 156 -25.89 -13.08 -14.21
CA GLU A 156 -25.14 -13.82 -15.24
C GLU A 156 -25.64 -15.27 -15.42
N GLY A 157 -26.67 -15.68 -14.67
CA GLY A 157 -27.22 -17.04 -14.71
C GLY A 157 -26.42 -18.08 -13.92
N LYS A 158 -25.42 -17.66 -13.15
CA LYS A 158 -24.63 -18.55 -12.27
C LYS A 158 -25.35 -18.78 -10.95
N GLN A 159 -25.21 -19.97 -10.39
CA GLN A 159 -25.62 -20.26 -9.02
C GLN A 159 -24.45 -20.02 -8.08
N MET A 160 -24.68 -19.22 -7.04
CA MET A 160 -23.69 -18.93 -5.99
C MET A 160 -24.28 -19.26 -4.62
N THR A 161 -23.48 -19.85 -3.73
CA THR A 161 -23.88 -20.06 -2.34
C THR A 161 -23.20 -19.02 -1.45
N ALA A 162 -24.00 -18.32 -0.65
CA ALA A 162 -23.51 -17.36 0.32
C ALA A 162 -23.70 -17.88 1.74
N ASP A 163 -22.61 -18.11 2.46
CA ASP A 163 -22.63 -18.47 3.88
C ASP A 163 -22.80 -17.21 4.73
N VAL A 164 -23.71 -17.30 5.69
CA VAL A 164 -24.06 -16.20 6.60
C VAL A 164 -23.52 -16.51 7.98
N GLU A 165 -22.53 -15.77 8.41
CA GLU A 165 -21.89 -15.93 9.72
C GLU A 165 -22.42 -14.91 10.75
N ASN A 166 -22.08 -15.07 12.02
CA ASN A 166 -22.47 -14.16 13.11
C ASN A 166 -22.00 -12.72 12.87
N LEU A 167 -20.93 -12.52 12.11
CA LEU A 167 -20.40 -11.19 11.77
C LEU A 167 -21.04 -10.59 10.51
N THR A 168 -21.85 -11.37 9.79
CA THR A 168 -22.55 -10.90 8.59
C THR A 168 -23.58 -9.83 8.95
N ARG A 169 -23.48 -8.68 8.33
CA ARG A 169 -24.41 -7.58 8.52
C ARG A 169 -25.54 -7.67 7.49
N THR A 170 -26.75 -7.94 7.95
CA THR A 170 -27.93 -8.05 7.08
C THR A 170 -28.79 -6.82 7.19
N TYR A 171 -29.25 -6.32 6.04
CA TYR A 171 -30.11 -5.14 5.89
C TYR A 171 -31.25 -5.44 4.93
N SER A 172 -32.37 -4.75 5.12
CA SER A 172 -33.45 -4.69 4.13
C SER A 172 -33.61 -3.26 3.64
N TYR A 173 -34.06 -3.13 2.40
CA TYR A 173 -34.46 -1.86 1.83
C TYR A 173 -35.88 -1.94 1.31
N THR A 174 -36.74 -1.02 1.81
CA THR A 174 -38.10 -0.80 1.31
C THR A 174 -38.27 0.67 0.97
N GLN A 175 -39.22 0.97 0.10
CA GLN A 175 -39.50 2.37 -0.26
C GLN A 175 -39.99 3.20 0.97
N LYS A 176 -40.74 2.56 1.87
CA LYS A 176 -41.30 3.19 3.05
C LYS A 176 -40.24 3.42 4.14
N ASP A 177 -39.48 2.41 4.50
CA ASP A 177 -38.62 2.41 5.66
C ASP A 177 -37.14 2.74 5.31
N GLY A 178 -36.82 2.76 4.03
CA GLY A 178 -35.45 2.95 3.55
C GLY A 178 -34.54 1.79 3.91
N TYR A 179 -33.28 2.10 4.19
CA TYR A 179 -32.23 1.13 4.51
C TYR A 179 -32.18 0.87 6.03
N ILE A 180 -32.68 -0.29 6.46
CA ILE A 180 -32.75 -0.67 7.88
C ILE A 180 -32.01 -1.96 8.18
N ARG A 181 -31.51 -2.11 9.40
CA ARG A 181 -30.89 -3.36 9.85
C ARG A 181 -31.96 -4.46 9.94
N SER A 182 -31.59 -5.64 9.47
CA SER A 182 -32.48 -6.81 9.43
C SER A 182 -31.71 -8.07 9.85
N GLY A 183 -32.31 -9.22 9.68
CA GLY A 183 -31.73 -10.53 10.01
C GLY A 183 -31.93 -11.55 8.91
N PHE A 184 -31.12 -12.63 8.96
CA PHE A 184 -31.20 -13.75 8.04
C PHE A 184 -32.60 -14.34 7.92
N SER A 185 -33.32 -14.51 9.04
CA SER A 185 -34.69 -15.07 9.09
C SER A 185 -35.76 -14.24 8.35
N LYS A 186 -35.43 -13.00 7.95
CA LYS A 186 -36.34 -12.13 7.17
C LYS A 186 -36.14 -12.27 5.66
N ILE A 187 -35.07 -12.92 5.24
CA ILE A 187 -34.81 -13.21 3.82
C ILE A 187 -35.76 -14.30 3.37
N LYS A 188 -36.33 -14.15 2.18
CA LYS A 188 -37.22 -15.13 1.58
C LYS A 188 -36.79 -15.48 0.17
N VAL A 189 -37.13 -16.68 -0.27
CA VAL A 189 -36.98 -17.08 -1.68
C VAL A 189 -37.69 -16.06 -2.57
N ASN A 190 -37.13 -15.81 -3.73
CA ASN A 190 -37.57 -14.79 -4.71
C ASN A 190 -37.36 -13.33 -4.30
N PHE A 191 -36.66 -13.04 -3.22
CA PHE A 191 -36.20 -11.67 -2.96
C PHE A 191 -34.96 -11.37 -3.81
N ASN A 192 -34.90 -10.14 -4.33
CA ASN A 192 -33.64 -9.61 -4.86
C ASN A 192 -32.68 -9.33 -3.74
N ILE A 193 -31.41 -9.61 -3.99
CA ILE A 193 -30.37 -9.55 -2.98
C ILE A 193 -29.05 -9.03 -3.55
N ILE A 194 -28.36 -8.21 -2.78
CA ILE A 194 -26.96 -7.88 -3.00
C ILE A 194 -26.17 -8.50 -1.86
N VAL A 195 -25.17 -9.30 -2.20
CA VAL A 195 -24.26 -9.90 -1.24
C VAL A 195 -22.85 -9.41 -1.50
N ILE A 196 -22.22 -8.92 -0.45
CA ILE A 196 -20.82 -8.54 -0.42
C ILE A 196 -20.11 -9.57 0.45
N GLY A 197 -19.10 -10.23 -0.08
CA GLY A 197 -18.43 -11.30 0.63
C GLY A 197 -17.10 -11.70 0.02
N VAL A 198 -16.46 -12.66 0.63
CA VAL A 198 -15.17 -13.20 0.23
C VAL A 198 -15.39 -14.58 -0.38
N LEU A 199 -14.89 -14.78 -1.60
CA LEU A 199 -14.94 -16.07 -2.26
C LEU A 199 -14.18 -17.13 -1.44
N ASP A 200 -14.75 -18.32 -1.37
CA ASP A 200 -14.03 -19.47 -0.85
C ASP A 200 -12.87 -19.81 -1.80
N LYS A 201 -11.71 -20.12 -1.22
CA LYS A 201 -10.51 -20.44 -2.02
C LYS A 201 -10.58 -21.78 -2.75
N LYS A 202 -11.43 -22.69 -2.27
CA LYS A 202 -11.58 -24.06 -2.80
C LYS A 202 -12.81 -24.21 -3.68
N ASP A 203 -13.82 -23.38 -3.47
CA ASP A 203 -15.08 -23.40 -4.20
C ASP A 203 -15.42 -22.01 -4.74
N ALA A 204 -15.19 -21.81 -6.04
CA ALA A 204 -15.48 -20.54 -6.72
C ALA A 204 -17.00 -20.24 -6.82
N GLY A 205 -17.87 -21.20 -6.56
CA GLY A 205 -19.32 -21.04 -6.47
C GLY A 205 -19.81 -20.63 -5.07
N ARG A 206 -18.90 -20.48 -4.09
CA ARG A 206 -19.23 -20.21 -2.69
C ARG A 206 -18.51 -18.98 -2.17
N LEU A 207 -19.17 -18.23 -1.31
CA LEU A 207 -18.59 -17.08 -0.63
C LEU A 207 -19.08 -16.95 0.81
N THR A 208 -18.24 -16.41 1.68
CA THR A 208 -18.64 -15.99 3.02
C THR A 208 -19.12 -14.55 2.96
N ALA A 209 -20.39 -14.32 3.29
CA ALA A 209 -21.00 -13.01 3.27
C ALA A 209 -20.51 -12.11 4.42
N THR A 210 -20.08 -10.92 4.11
CA THR A 210 -19.79 -9.86 5.11
C THR A 210 -20.95 -8.90 5.26
N ARG A 211 -21.69 -8.68 4.17
CA ARG A 211 -22.89 -7.84 4.16
C ARG A 211 -23.90 -8.38 3.16
N ILE A 212 -25.15 -8.30 3.57
CA ILE A 212 -26.32 -8.68 2.76
C ILE A 212 -27.31 -7.52 2.76
N ILE A 213 -27.83 -7.17 1.59
CA ILE A 213 -28.93 -6.23 1.43
C ILE A 213 -29.99 -6.92 0.59
N PHE A 214 -31.17 -7.08 1.12
CA PHE A 214 -32.30 -7.67 0.36
C PHE A 214 -33.44 -6.68 0.16
N PHE A 215 -34.19 -6.87 -0.90
CA PHE A 215 -35.22 -5.97 -1.39
C PHE A 215 -36.55 -6.70 -1.46
N PRO A 216 -37.39 -6.65 -0.39
CA PRO A 216 -38.66 -7.40 -0.32
C PRO A 216 -39.69 -6.97 -1.37
N GLU A 217 -39.63 -5.70 -1.80
CA GLU A 217 -40.58 -5.11 -2.75
C GLU A 217 -40.17 -5.26 -4.21
N ILE A 218 -38.94 -5.70 -4.46
CA ILE A 218 -38.43 -5.92 -5.82
C ILE A 218 -38.49 -7.42 -6.10
N PRO A 219 -39.32 -7.89 -7.04
CA PRO A 219 -39.37 -9.31 -7.38
C PRO A 219 -38.05 -9.78 -7.98
N SER A 220 -37.71 -11.06 -7.81
CA SER A 220 -36.47 -11.68 -8.28
C SER A 220 -36.26 -11.67 -9.80
N SER A 221 -37.29 -11.29 -10.54
CA SER A 221 -37.23 -11.03 -11.98
C SER A 221 -37.99 -9.76 -12.25
N PRO A 222 -37.28 -8.68 -12.53
CA PRO A 222 -36.70 -8.41 -13.81
C PRO A 222 -35.17 -8.44 -13.78
N LYS A 223 -34.55 -8.86 -14.89
CA LYS A 223 -33.13 -8.59 -15.15
C LYS A 223 -32.93 -7.09 -14.99
N VAL A 224 -32.28 -6.64 -13.94
CA VAL A 224 -31.81 -5.26 -13.87
C VAL A 224 -30.71 -5.15 -14.93
N ASN A 225 -31.05 -4.57 -16.10
CA ASN A 225 -30.05 -4.26 -17.10
C ASN A 225 -29.13 -3.18 -16.53
N THR A 226 -28.00 -3.59 -15.96
CA THR A 226 -26.93 -2.70 -15.54
C THR A 226 -26.02 -2.26 -16.69
N SER A 227 -26.42 -2.54 -17.96
CA SER A 227 -25.79 -1.88 -19.09
C SER A 227 -26.10 -0.38 -18.98
N LEU A 228 -25.15 0.37 -18.43
CA LEU A 228 -25.08 1.79 -18.65
C LEU A 228 -25.04 1.97 -20.18
N GLU A 229 -26.19 2.22 -20.78
CA GLU A 229 -26.22 2.77 -22.12
C GLU A 229 -25.30 3.97 -22.14
N LYS A 230 -24.20 3.87 -22.89
CA LYS A 230 -23.36 5.02 -23.20
C LYS A 230 -24.31 6.03 -23.84
N VAL A 231 -24.69 7.06 -23.08
CA VAL A 231 -25.32 8.24 -23.62
C VAL A 231 -24.32 8.80 -24.63
N GLN A 232 -24.55 8.46 -25.91
CA GLN A 232 -23.87 9.13 -27.02
C GLN A 232 -24.32 10.59 -26.99
N LYS A 233 -23.35 11.47 -26.73
CA LYS A 233 -23.49 12.90 -27.02
C LYS A 233 -23.27 13.14 -28.49
#